data_52d36e3f57318756e483fb7036d99fe3
#
_entry.id   52d36e3f57318756e483fb7036d99fe3
#
_cell.length_a   1.000
_cell.length_b   1.000
_cell.length_c   1.000
_cell.angle_alpha   90.00
_cell.angle_beta   90.00
_cell.angle_gamma   90.00
#
_symmetry.space_group_name_H-M   'P 1'
#
loop_
_entity.id
_entity.type
_entity.pdbx_description
1 polymer ?
#
loop_
_entity_poly.entity_id
_entity_poly.type
_entity_poly.pdbx_seq_one_letter_code
_entity_poly.pdbx_strand_id
1 'polypeptide(L)'
;MLVVNGLIGAGIFGLPSGAFALAGEYSVLVYAFCALLMLPVILCFAELGSYFRGTGGPIRYGTLAFGPFIGFQGGWLYYLARLISFSANTVLLTDSIAYFLPSAGLGGGRLATLAMVCLALSLVNVLGSLESIRSMTLVTVIKFAVLILLPICGFAVLGKDVIPSFQSSLPSSSDLGSTALLLIYAFVGFEGAVVPAGEAKRPERDMPLGLLFGLAVVTVLYMLIQLVSQAAIPNLADTKTPLLDVSASLFGDVGAVLLMVGVVASVVANLIGSMFSATRVTYALALDGSLPGWFGKVHARFLTPANSVVFFGVAAFMLSAFGTFTVLAAMTVLSRLFLYIMSCAAIPKLRPRFREKGRFILRGGYTVPILGTLACLWLMLQVSSQSVWMTALFIAVGSGLFWLGKKQNSS
;
A
#
# COMPACT_ATOMS: atom_id res chain seq x y z
N MET A 1 -9.72 11.60 -6.92
CA MET A 1 -8.53 11.17 -7.68
C MET A 1 -7.38 10.71 -6.78
N LEU A 2 -6.85 11.51 -5.85
CA LEU A 2 -5.73 11.12 -4.96
C LEU A 2 -6.00 9.82 -4.17
N VAL A 3 -7.18 9.66 -3.58
CA VAL A 3 -7.56 8.46 -2.83
C VAL A 3 -7.53 7.22 -3.71
N VAL A 4 -8.18 7.28 -4.86
CA VAL A 4 -8.27 6.14 -5.80
C VAL A 4 -6.88 5.79 -6.33
N ASN A 5 -6.05 6.80 -6.65
CA ASN A 5 -4.67 6.57 -7.07
C ASN A 5 -3.81 5.97 -5.95
N GLY A 6 -4.06 6.34 -4.70
CA GLY A 6 -3.39 5.78 -3.52
C GLY A 6 -3.77 4.33 -3.25
N LEU A 7 -5.06 3.98 -3.41
CA LEU A 7 -5.57 2.63 -3.26
C LEU A 7 -5.13 1.70 -4.41
N ILE A 8 -5.17 2.18 -5.67
CA ILE A 8 -4.71 1.38 -6.81
C ILE A 8 -3.18 1.47 -6.91
N GLY A 9 -2.54 0.64 -6.15
CA GLY A 9 -1.10 0.38 -6.23
C GLY A 9 -0.77 -0.73 -7.24
N ALA A 10 0.40 -1.36 -7.02
CA ALA A 10 0.82 -2.55 -7.79
C ALA A 10 0.09 -3.83 -7.35
N GLY A 11 -0.58 -3.83 -6.18
CA GLY A 11 -1.19 -5.02 -5.60
C GLY A 11 -2.13 -5.77 -6.54
N ILE A 12 -3.03 -5.06 -7.23
CA ILE A 12 -4.01 -5.70 -8.12
C ILE A 12 -3.36 -6.54 -9.23
N PHE A 13 -2.16 -6.20 -9.66
CA PHE A 13 -1.48 -6.95 -10.71
C PHE A 13 -0.94 -8.31 -10.26
N GLY A 14 -0.70 -8.53 -8.97
CA GLY A 14 -0.14 -9.77 -8.42
C GLY A 14 -1.05 -10.52 -7.45
N LEU A 15 -2.13 -9.93 -6.95
CA LEU A 15 -3.00 -10.55 -5.94
C LEU A 15 -3.98 -11.59 -6.45
N PRO A 16 -4.51 -11.53 -7.69
CA PRO A 16 -5.54 -12.44 -8.15
C PRO A 16 -5.16 -13.92 -8.04
N SER A 17 -3.92 -14.29 -8.34
CA SER A 17 -3.44 -15.67 -8.21
C SER A 17 -3.40 -16.14 -6.76
N GLY A 18 -2.81 -15.35 -5.86
CA GLY A 18 -2.72 -15.69 -4.45
C GLY A 18 -4.09 -15.77 -3.77
N ALA A 19 -5.03 -14.89 -4.14
CA ALA A 19 -6.39 -14.91 -3.65
C ALA A 19 -7.14 -16.17 -4.12
N PHE A 20 -6.97 -16.52 -5.40
CA PHE A 20 -7.59 -17.72 -5.96
C PHE A 20 -6.98 -19.00 -5.38
N ALA A 21 -5.68 -19.04 -5.14
CA ALA A 21 -5.00 -20.18 -4.51
C ALA A 21 -5.55 -20.51 -3.11
N LEU A 22 -5.95 -19.49 -2.34
CA LEU A 22 -6.44 -19.65 -0.97
C LEU A 22 -7.96 -19.80 -0.87
N ALA A 23 -8.73 -19.09 -1.68
CA ALA A 23 -10.19 -19.02 -1.55
C ALA A 23 -10.95 -19.49 -2.81
N GLY A 24 -10.25 -19.93 -3.86
CA GLY A 24 -10.88 -20.40 -5.09
C GLY A 24 -11.87 -19.40 -5.67
N GLU A 25 -13.01 -19.88 -6.12
CA GLU A 25 -14.10 -19.07 -6.69
C GLU A 25 -14.62 -17.98 -5.74
N TYR A 26 -14.51 -18.22 -4.42
CA TYR A 26 -14.97 -17.28 -3.38
C TYR A 26 -14.04 -16.09 -3.20
N SER A 27 -12.85 -16.09 -3.81
CA SER A 27 -11.89 -14.97 -3.73
C SER A 27 -12.50 -13.61 -4.13
N VAL A 28 -13.46 -13.60 -5.05
CA VAL A 28 -14.20 -12.39 -5.44
C VAL A 28 -14.96 -11.80 -4.26
N LEU A 29 -15.64 -12.64 -3.45
CA LEU A 29 -16.41 -12.18 -2.30
C LEU A 29 -15.51 -11.68 -1.17
N VAL A 30 -14.29 -12.22 -1.08
CA VAL A 30 -13.32 -11.77 -0.06
C VAL A 30 -12.88 -10.33 -0.33
N TYR A 31 -12.86 -9.82 -1.57
CA TYR A 31 -12.64 -8.38 -1.83
C TYR A 31 -13.74 -7.50 -1.19
N ALA A 32 -15.01 -7.89 -1.33
CA ALA A 32 -16.11 -7.17 -0.68
C ALA A 32 -16.01 -7.24 0.85
N PHE A 33 -15.66 -8.41 1.39
CA PHE A 33 -15.42 -8.60 2.82
C PHE A 33 -14.26 -7.71 3.32
N CYS A 34 -13.15 -7.62 2.60
CA CYS A 34 -12.04 -6.72 2.92
C CYS A 34 -12.45 -5.25 2.90
N ALA A 35 -13.27 -4.84 1.93
CA ALA A 35 -13.81 -3.47 1.90
C ALA A 35 -14.66 -3.17 3.14
N LEU A 36 -15.49 -4.11 3.58
CA LEU A 36 -16.29 -3.97 4.81
C LEU A 36 -15.41 -3.91 6.07
N LEU A 37 -14.33 -4.71 6.14
CA LEU A 37 -13.36 -4.64 7.24
C LEU A 37 -12.62 -3.30 7.28
N MET A 38 -12.27 -2.75 6.10
CA MET A 38 -11.55 -1.48 6.02
C MET A 38 -12.45 -0.24 6.19
N LEU A 39 -13.76 -0.37 5.96
CA LEU A 39 -14.71 0.73 6.05
C LEU A 39 -14.63 1.49 7.38
N PRO A 40 -14.70 0.86 8.57
CA PRO A 40 -14.60 1.57 9.84
C PRO A 40 -13.23 2.25 10.03
N VAL A 41 -12.15 1.64 9.54
CA VAL A 41 -10.80 2.23 9.59
C VAL A 41 -10.75 3.50 8.73
N ILE A 42 -11.20 3.41 7.49
CA ILE A 42 -11.26 4.53 6.54
C ILE A 42 -12.12 5.68 7.09
N LEU A 43 -13.24 5.38 7.71
CA LEU A 43 -14.09 6.37 8.36
C LEU A 43 -13.37 7.07 9.52
N CYS A 44 -12.58 6.33 10.33
CA CYS A 44 -11.75 6.92 11.38
C CYS A 44 -10.71 7.89 10.80
N PHE A 45 -10.06 7.53 9.70
CA PHE A 45 -9.12 8.43 9.01
C PHE A 45 -9.82 9.64 8.39
N ALA A 46 -11.03 9.49 7.89
CA ALA A 46 -11.85 10.59 7.39
C ALA A 46 -12.16 11.61 8.49
N GLU A 47 -12.53 11.14 9.69
CA GLU A 47 -12.77 11.99 10.85
C GLU A 47 -11.49 12.70 11.30
N LEU A 48 -10.40 11.96 11.51
CA LEU A 48 -9.10 12.51 11.91
C LEU A 48 -8.54 13.51 10.89
N GLY A 49 -8.66 13.21 9.60
CA GLY A 49 -8.25 14.10 8.51
C GLY A 49 -9.00 15.42 8.50
N SER A 50 -10.26 15.45 8.99
CA SER A 50 -11.04 16.67 9.11
C SER A 50 -10.60 17.58 10.27
N TYR A 51 -9.87 17.07 11.26
CA TYR A 51 -9.46 17.84 12.45
C TYR A 51 -8.26 18.77 12.16
N PHE A 52 -7.44 18.46 11.17
CA PHE A 52 -6.17 19.13 10.97
C PHE A 52 -6.10 19.79 9.59
N ARG A 53 -5.74 21.06 9.56
CA ARG A 53 -5.47 21.84 8.34
C ARG A 53 -3.99 21.83 7.94
N GLY A 54 -3.17 20.97 8.54
CA GLY A 54 -1.73 20.88 8.27
C GLY A 54 -1.33 19.48 7.83
N THR A 55 -0.14 19.37 7.27
CA THR A 55 0.50 18.09 6.92
C THR A 55 0.91 17.31 8.16
N GLY A 56 1.02 15.98 8.05
CA GLY A 56 1.53 15.11 9.13
C GLY A 56 0.71 13.85 9.39
N GLY A 57 -0.57 13.83 9.00
CA GLY A 57 -1.41 12.62 9.04
C GLY A 57 -1.28 11.79 10.32
N PRO A 58 -1.13 10.46 10.20
CA PRO A 58 -1.12 9.54 11.34
C PRO A 58 -0.06 9.81 12.40
N ILE A 59 1.11 10.34 12.02
CA ILE A 59 2.20 10.68 12.96
C ILE A 59 1.70 11.72 13.95
N ARG A 60 1.05 12.77 13.42
CA ARG A 60 0.50 13.85 14.24
C ARG A 60 -0.63 13.37 15.15
N TYR A 61 -1.48 12.46 14.66
CA TYR A 61 -2.54 11.88 15.47
C TYR A 61 -1.96 11.10 16.66
N GLY A 62 -0.95 10.26 16.41
CA GLY A 62 -0.26 9.50 17.45
C GLY A 62 0.43 10.39 18.48
N THR A 63 1.16 11.42 18.03
CA THR A 63 1.87 12.35 18.91
C THR A 63 0.90 13.11 19.83
N LEU A 64 -0.19 13.65 19.28
CA LEU A 64 -1.15 14.43 20.05
C LEU A 64 -2.01 13.57 21.01
N ALA A 65 -2.30 12.32 20.64
CA ALA A 65 -3.12 11.43 21.44
C ALA A 65 -2.32 10.68 22.52
N PHE A 66 -1.07 10.27 22.21
CA PHE A 66 -0.31 9.32 23.04
C PHE A 66 1.11 9.78 23.38
N GLY A 67 1.54 10.95 22.89
CA GLY A 67 2.86 11.51 23.14
C GLY A 67 3.91 11.18 22.06
N PRO A 68 5.13 11.77 22.18
CA PRO A 68 6.14 11.77 21.14
C PRO A 68 6.64 10.38 20.73
N PHE A 69 6.79 9.46 21.69
CA PHE A 69 7.29 8.09 21.42
C PHE A 69 6.30 7.30 20.53
N ILE A 70 5.01 7.34 20.87
CA ILE A 70 3.98 6.64 20.06
C ILE A 70 3.81 7.31 18.69
N GLY A 71 3.90 8.63 18.64
CA GLY A 71 3.90 9.36 17.37
C GLY A 71 5.09 8.97 16.49
N PHE A 72 6.28 8.87 17.07
CA PHE A 72 7.48 8.37 16.39
C PHE A 72 7.27 6.95 15.85
N GLN A 73 6.77 6.02 16.68
CA GLN A 73 6.50 4.65 16.26
C GLN A 73 5.51 4.60 15.09
N GLY A 74 4.48 5.46 15.10
CA GLY A 74 3.56 5.61 13.97
C GLY A 74 4.27 6.03 12.69
N GLY A 75 5.17 7.01 12.77
CA GLY A 75 5.99 7.46 11.64
C GLY A 75 6.97 6.39 11.15
N TRP A 76 7.61 5.70 12.07
CA TRP A 76 8.54 4.61 11.78
C TRP A 76 7.85 3.43 11.10
N LEU A 77 6.69 2.98 11.62
CA LEU A 77 5.90 1.91 11.01
C LEU A 77 5.33 2.31 9.64
N TYR A 78 4.94 3.58 9.46
CA TYR A 78 4.55 4.09 8.15
C TYR A 78 5.72 4.03 7.15
N TYR A 79 6.92 4.44 7.57
CA TYR A 79 8.14 4.32 6.77
C TYR A 79 8.43 2.87 6.38
N LEU A 80 8.39 1.95 7.34
CA LEU A 80 8.61 0.53 7.11
C LEU A 80 7.56 -0.07 6.16
N ALA A 81 6.29 0.26 6.35
CA ALA A 81 5.22 -0.19 5.47
C ALA A 81 5.47 0.28 4.02
N ARG A 82 5.98 1.51 3.82
CA ARG A 82 6.37 2.02 2.50
C ARG A 82 7.58 1.30 1.94
N LEU A 83 8.59 1.03 2.75
CA LEU A 83 9.79 0.31 2.37
C LEU A 83 9.47 -1.13 1.92
N ILE A 84 8.69 -1.86 2.73
CA ILE A 84 8.31 -3.24 2.44
C ILE A 84 7.38 -3.30 1.20
N SER A 85 6.43 -2.38 1.09
CA SER A 85 5.56 -2.27 -0.09
C SER A 85 6.35 -1.95 -1.36
N PHE A 86 7.35 -1.07 -1.28
CA PHE A 86 8.27 -0.81 -2.37
C PHE A 86 8.99 -2.08 -2.80
N SER A 87 9.49 -2.87 -1.84
CA SER A 87 10.17 -4.13 -2.10
C SER A 87 9.24 -5.16 -2.76
N ALA A 88 7.99 -5.29 -2.29
CA ALA A 88 6.97 -6.13 -2.92
C ALA A 88 6.73 -5.75 -4.38
N ASN A 89 6.57 -4.45 -4.63
CA ASN A 89 6.31 -3.91 -5.97
C ASN A 89 7.53 -4.06 -6.89
N THR A 90 8.75 -3.99 -6.35
CA THR A 90 9.98 -4.26 -7.11
C THR A 90 10.09 -5.73 -7.51
N VAL A 91 9.69 -6.65 -6.64
CA VAL A 91 9.59 -8.09 -6.97
C VAL A 91 8.56 -8.31 -8.07
N LEU A 92 7.36 -7.74 -7.94
CA LEU A 92 6.32 -7.84 -8.96
C LEU A 92 6.77 -7.29 -10.33
N LEU A 93 7.45 -6.14 -10.33
CA LEU A 93 8.01 -5.56 -11.56
C LEU A 93 9.05 -6.49 -12.19
N THR A 94 9.93 -7.08 -11.37
CA THR A 94 10.94 -8.03 -11.84
C THR A 94 10.30 -9.30 -12.44
N ASP A 95 9.27 -9.84 -11.78
CA ASP A 95 8.53 -11.00 -12.28
C ASP A 95 7.77 -10.66 -13.58
N SER A 96 7.26 -9.44 -13.71
CA SER A 96 6.64 -8.94 -14.94
C SER A 96 7.66 -8.77 -16.09
N ILE A 97 8.88 -8.29 -15.80
CA ILE A 97 9.96 -8.20 -16.78
C ILE A 97 10.39 -9.63 -17.21
N ALA A 98 10.46 -10.56 -16.27
CA ALA A 98 10.83 -11.95 -16.53
C ALA A 98 9.83 -12.69 -17.43
N TYR A 99 8.59 -12.23 -17.53
CA TYR A 99 7.61 -12.75 -18.49
C TYR A 99 8.11 -12.63 -19.94
N PHE A 100 8.75 -11.52 -20.29
CA PHE A 100 9.29 -11.27 -21.63
C PHE A 100 10.78 -11.61 -21.73
N LEU A 101 11.52 -11.53 -20.63
CA LEU A 101 12.95 -11.81 -20.54
C LEU A 101 13.22 -12.83 -19.41
N PRO A 102 13.11 -14.14 -19.66
CA PRO A 102 13.21 -15.17 -18.60
C PRO A 102 14.49 -15.10 -17.77
N SER A 103 15.61 -14.67 -18.38
CA SER A 103 16.89 -14.50 -17.68
C SER A 103 16.83 -13.49 -16.53
N ALA A 104 15.94 -12.48 -16.61
CA ALA A 104 15.75 -11.50 -15.56
C ALA A 104 15.04 -12.07 -14.31
N GLY A 105 14.42 -13.25 -14.40
CA GLY A 105 13.72 -13.93 -13.30
C GLY A 105 14.52 -15.00 -12.59
N LEU A 106 15.72 -15.35 -13.06
CA LEU A 106 16.50 -16.49 -12.59
C LEU A 106 17.85 -16.10 -12.00
N GLY A 107 18.20 -16.70 -10.87
CA GLY A 107 19.53 -16.63 -10.26
C GLY A 107 20.14 -15.22 -10.20
N GLY A 108 21.34 -15.06 -10.76
CA GLY A 108 22.04 -13.77 -10.82
C GLY A 108 21.32 -12.70 -11.63
N GLY A 109 20.58 -13.09 -12.70
CA GLY A 109 19.79 -12.16 -13.51
C GLY A 109 18.66 -11.50 -12.68
N ARG A 110 18.00 -12.27 -11.80
CA ARG A 110 16.98 -11.72 -10.88
C ARG A 110 17.60 -10.70 -9.92
N LEU A 111 18.74 -11.02 -9.31
CA LEU A 111 19.42 -10.10 -8.41
C LEU A 111 19.89 -8.83 -9.13
N ALA A 112 20.41 -8.97 -10.35
CA ALA A 112 20.83 -7.82 -11.17
C ALA A 112 19.64 -6.91 -11.53
N THR A 113 18.49 -7.49 -11.89
CA THR A 113 17.28 -6.72 -12.22
C THR A 113 16.76 -5.98 -10.99
N LEU A 114 16.66 -6.64 -9.83
CA LEU A 114 16.26 -6.01 -8.56
C LEU A 114 17.22 -4.86 -8.18
N ALA A 115 18.52 -5.09 -8.27
CA ALA A 115 19.55 -4.08 -7.98
C ALA A 115 19.44 -2.89 -8.95
N MET A 116 19.27 -3.14 -10.24
CA MET A 116 19.12 -2.10 -11.27
C MET A 116 17.89 -1.22 -11.00
N VAL A 117 16.72 -1.82 -10.70
CA VAL A 117 15.48 -1.09 -10.39
C VAL A 117 15.68 -0.24 -9.13
N CYS A 118 16.20 -0.81 -8.04
CA CYS A 118 16.43 -0.05 -6.80
C CYS A 118 17.44 1.07 -6.99
N LEU A 119 18.53 0.84 -7.72
CA LEU A 119 19.56 1.85 -8.01
C LEU A 119 18.99 2.99 -8.87
N ALA A 120 18.32 2.65 -9.99
CA ALA A 120 17.74 3.64 -10.90
C ALA A 120 16.75 4.54 -10.18
N LEU A 121 15.84 3.96 -9.36
CA LEU A 121 14.85 4.71 -8.60
C LEU A 121 15.49 5.56 -7.49
N SER A 122 16.55 5.06 -6.85
CA SER A 122 17.32 5.85 -5.88
C SER A 122 18.01 7.04 -6.55
N LEU A 123 18.63 6.86 -7.70
CA LEU A 123 19.23 7.93 -8.47
C LEU A 123 18.21 9.00 -8.87
N VAL A 124 17.05 8.60 -9.41
CA VAL A 124 15.96 9.53 -9.75
C VAL A 124 15.51 10.34 -8.52
N ASN A 125 15.39 9.70 -7.36
CA ASN A 125 14.97 10.38 -6.13
C ASN A 125 16.08 11.30 -5.55
N VAL A 126 17.36 10.95 -5.69
CA VAL A 126 18.48 11.81 -5.28
C VAL A 126 18.59 13.03 -6.20
N LEU A 127 18.48 12.83 -7.52
CA LEU A 127 18.56 13.92 -8.51
C LEU A 127 17.40 14.90 -8.43
N GLY A 128 16.32 14.55 -7.74
CA GLY A 128 15.24 15.47 -7.39
C GLY A 128 14.42 15.99 -8.57
N SER A 129 14.14 15.15 -9.57
CA SER A 129 13.34 15.52 -10.74
C SER A 129 11.90 15.89 -10.35
N LEU A 130 11.66 17.20 -10.22
CA LEU A 130 10.37 17.79 -9.80
C LEU A 130 9.33 17.90 -10.94
N GLU A 131 9.62 17.49 -12.16
CA GLU A 131 8.64 17.49 -13.28
C GLU A 131 7.52 16.42 -13.15
N SER A 132 7.42 15.85 -11.98
CA SER A 132 6.68 14.63 -11.65
C SER A 132 5.14 14.77 -11.62
N ILE A 133 4.56 15.95 -11.37
CA ILE A 133 3.10 16.02 -11.10
C ILE A 133 2.26 15.85 -12.38
N ARG A 134 2.70 16.43 -13.50
CA ARG A 134 2.00 16.28 -14.78
C ARG A 134 2.15 14.88 -15.36
N SER A 135 3.35 14.30 -15.25
CA SER A 135 3.63 12.93 -15.66
C SER A 135 2.87 11.91 -14.78
N MET A 136 2.72 12.16 -13.48
CA MET A 136 1.91 11.33 -12.59
C MET A 136 0.42 11.29 -13.00
N THR A 137 -0.14 12.37 -13.49
CA THR A 137 -1.54 12.40 -13.96
C THR A 137 -1.72 11.53 -15.20
N LEU A 138 -0.84 11.64 -16.18
CA LEU A 138 -0.89 10.83 -17.41
C LEU A 138 -0.74 9.34 -17.09
N VAL A 139 0.25 8.98 -16.28
CA VAL A 139 0.47 7.60 -15.84
C VAL A 139 -0.76 7.05 -15.07
N THR A 140 -1.39 7.89 -14.23
CA THR A 140 -2.60 7.51 -13.53
C THR A 140 -3.75 7.23 -14.49
N VAL A 141 -3.94 8.04 -15.52
CA VAL A 141 -4.98 7.82 -16.55
C VAL A 141 -4.72 6.52 -17.32
N ILE A 142 -3.47 6.27 -17.75
CA ILE A 142 -3.08 5.04 -18.46
C ILE A 142 -3.36 3.82 -17.59
N LYS A 143 -2.93 3.84 -16.30
CA LYS A 143 -3.18 2.77 -15.34
C LYS A 143 -4.66 2.45 -15.21
N PHE A 144 -5.49 3.47 -15.03
CA PHE A 144 -6.94 3.30 -14.91
C PHE A 144 -7.56 2.76 -16.20
N ALA A 145 -7.16 3.29 -17.36
CA ALA A 145 -7.66 2.83 -18.63
C ALA A 145 -7.40 1.33 -18.82
N VAL A 146 -6.18 0.88 -18.56
CA VAL A 146 -5.81 -0.54 -18.69
C VAL A 146 -6.60 -1.41 -17.71
N LEU A 147 -6.71 -1.00 -16.43
CA LEU A 147 -7.44 -1.77 -15.42
C LEU A 147 -8.96 -1.80 -15.63
N ILE A 148 -9.55 -0.80 -16.28
CA ILE A 148 -10.97 -0.76 -16.60
C ILE A 148 -11.24 -1.52 -17.90
N LEU A 149 -10.37 -1.40 -18.91
CA LEU A 149 -10.52 -2.10 -20.18
C LEU A 149 -10.45 -3.61 -20.01
N LEU A 150 -9.57 -4.11 -19.14
CA LEU A 150 -9.41 -5.54 -18.91
C LEU A 150 -10.73 -6.25 -18.55
N PRO A 151 -11.48 -5.84 -17.51
CA PRO A 151 -12.76 -6.47 -17.22
C PRO A 151 -13.83 -6.21 -18.30
N ILE A 152 -13.91 -5.01 -18.89
CA ILE A 152 -14.88 -4.74 -19.96
C ILE A 152 -14.69 -5.71 -21.12
N CYS A 153 -13.47 -5.85 -21.60
CA CYS A 153 -13.15 -6.76 -22.68
C CYS A 153 -13.25 -8.23 -22.27
N GLY A 154 -12.87 -8.57 -21.03
CA GLY A 154 -13.03 -9.91 -20.50
C GLY A 154 -14.50 -10.36 -20.49
N PHE A 155 -15.42 -9.51 -20.04
CA PHE A 155 -16.85 -9.78 -20.09
C PHE A 155 -17.37 -9.87 -21.54
N ALA A 156 -16.84 -9.08 -22.46
CA ALA A 156 -17.22 -9.12 -23.87
C ALA A 156 -16.79 -10.43 -24.56
N VAL A 157 -15.60 -10.96 -24.22
CA VAL A 157 -15.02 -12.17 -24.81
C VAL A 157 -15.56 -13.44 -24.17
N LEU A 158 -15.61 -13.50 -22.81
CA LEU A 158 -15.98 -14.69 -22.04
C LEU A 158 -17.50 -14.79 -21.78
N GLY A 159 -18.23 -13.70 -21.92
CA GLY A 159 -19.69 -13.69 -21.76
C GLY A 159 -20.13 -14.13 -20.36
N LYS A 160 -21.03 -15.13 -20.31
CA LYS A 160 -21.60 -15.64 -19.06
C LYS A 160 -20.63 -16.48 -18.24
N ASP A 161 -19.56 -17.00 -18.85
CA ASP A 161 -18.59 -17.89 -18.18
C ASP A 161 -17.72 -17.15 -17.16
N VAL A 162 -17.80 -15.80 -17.13
CA VAL A 162 -17.15 -14.96 -16.12
C VAL A 162 -17.75 -15.16 -14.73
N ILE A 163 -19.02 -15.53 -14.63
CA ILE A 163 -19.72 -15.69 -13.35
C ILE A 163 -19.46 -17.10 -12.80
N PRO A 164 -18.77 -17.25 -11.66
CA PRO A 164 -18.48 -18.56 -11.09
C PRO A 164 -19.77 -19.25 -10.64
N SER A 165 -19.77 -20.57 -10.71
CA SER A 165 -20.91 -21.40 -10.27
C SER A 165 -21.02 -21.53 -8.76
N PHE A 166 -19.96 -21.18 -8.01
CA PHE A 166 -19.84 -21.37 -6.55
C PHE A 166 -20.15 -22.80 -6.08
N GLN A 167 -19.71 -23.78 -6.87
CA GLN A 167 -19.94 -25.21 -6.57
C GLN A 167 -18.81 -25.83 -5.72
N SER A 168 -17.68 -25.15 -5.60
CA SER A 168 -16.59 -25.59 -4.74
C SER A 168 -16.96 -25.45 -3.26
N SER A 169 -16.27 -26.21 -2.38
CA SER A 169 -16.44 -26.08 -0.94
C SER A 169 -16.06 -24.66 -0.48
N LEU A 170 -16.80 -24.15 0.52
CA LEU A 170 -16.45 -22.88 1.15
C LEU A 170 -15.02 -22.93 1.71
N PRO A 171 -14.24 -21.85 1.55
CA PRO A 171 -12.90 -21.78 2.13
C PRO A 171 -12.98 -21.94 3.65
N SER A 172 -11.98 -22.59 4.23
CA SER A 172 -11.87 -22.69 5.69
C SER A 172 -11.75 -21.29 6.34
N SER A 173 -12.05 -21.19 7.62
CA SER A 173 -11.89 -19.91 8.34
C SER A 173 -10.43 -19.40 8.31
N SER A 174 -9.45 -20.31 8.28
CA SER A 174 -8.02 -19.99 8.15
C SER A 174 -7.70 -19.45 6.76
N ASP A 175 -8.24 -20.10 5.70
CA ASP A 175 -8.00 -19.66 4.31
C ASP A 175 -8.69 -18.35 4.03
N LEU A 176 -9.89 -18.12 4.56
CA LEU A 176 -10.59 -16.84 4.49
C LEU A 176 -9.76 -15.73 5.17
N GLY A 177 -9.23 -16.01 6.36
CA GLY A 177 -8.40 -15.06 7.09
C GLY A 177 -7.10 -14.72 6.36
N SER A 178 -6.41 -15.74 5.84
CA SER A 178 -5.17 -15.57 5.06
C SER A 178 -5.42 -14.81 3.76
N THR A 179 -6.53 -15.14 3.06
CA THR A 179 -6.95 -14.42 1.85
C THR A 179 -7.28 -12.97 2.17
N ALA A 180 -8.03 -12.71 3.25
CA ALA A 180 -8.36 -11.35 3.68
C ALA A 180 -7.09 -10.55 3.99
N LEU A 181 -6.14 -11.13 4.75
CA LEU A 181 -4.86 -10.49 5.05
C LEU A 181 -4.09 -10.11 3.77
N LEU A 182 -4.04 -11.02 2.80
CA LEU A 182 -3.40 -10.78 1.51
C LEU A 182 -4.11 -9.69 0.73
N LEU A 183 -5.44 -9.74 0.63
CA LEU A 183 -6.24 -8.80 -0.14
C LEU A 183 -6.34 -7.40 0.48
N ILE A 184 -6.20 -7.28 1.81
CA ILE A 184 -6.08 -5.96 2.47
C ILE A 184 -4.91 -5.15 1.88
N TYR A 185 -3.85 -5.81 1.37
CA TYR A 185 -2.76 -5.11 0.66
C TYR A 185 -3.26 -4.26 -0.52
N ALA A 186 -4.33 -4.67 -1.19
CA ALA A 186 -4.94 -3.90 -2.28
C ALA A 186 -5.72 -2.67 -1.80
N PHE A 187 -6.15 -2.64 -0.53
CA PHE A 187 -6.92 -1.56 0.06
C PHE A 187 -6.09 -0.58 0.89
N VAL A 188 -4.77 -0.82 1.04
CA VAL A 188 -3.88 0.10 1.76
C VAL A 188 -3.36 1.20 0.82
N GLY A 189 -2.94 2.33 1.42
CA GLY A 189 -2.41 3.47 0.66
C GLY A 189 -3.32 4.69 0.70
N PHE A 190 -4.59 4.55 1.10
CA PHE A 190 -5.53 5.67 1.28
C PHE A 190 -5.03 6.69 2.31
N GLU A 191 -4.23 6.26 3.29
CA GLU A 191 -3.63 7.14 4.29
C GLU A 191 -2.72 8.20 3.67
N GLY A 192 -2.14 7.91 2.51
CA GLY A 192 -1.35 8.88 1.75
C GLY A 192 -2.18 10.05 1.23
N ALA A 193 -3.47 9.85 0.98
CA ALA A 193 -4.38 10.91 0.57
C ALA A 193 -4.83 11.80 1.73
N VAL A 194 -4.74 11.29 2.97
CA VAL A 194 -5.10 12.06 4.18
C VAL A 194 -3.94 12.96 4.64
N VAL A 195 -2.70 12.67 4.25
CA VAL A 195 -1.54 13.49 4.62
C VAL A 195 -1.67 14.94 4.11
N PRO A 196 -2.03 15.21 2.83
CA PRO A 196 -2.27 16.57 2.33
C PRO A 196 -3.72 17.07 2.58
N ALA A 197 -4.44 16.53 3.55
CA ALA A 197 -5.84 16.93 3.81
C ALA A 197 -6.02 18.45 4.01
N GLY A 198 -4.98 19.14 4.53
CA GLY A 198 -4.97 20.58 4.70
C GLY A 198 -5.01 21.40 3.41
N GLU A 199 -4.67 20.79 2.26
CA GLU A 199 -4.72 21.42 0.95
C GLU A 199 -6.11 21.32 0.28
N ALA A 200 -7.02 20.51 0.85
CA ALA A 200 -8.38 20.38 0.35
C ALA A 200 -9.20 21.66 0.64
N LYS A 201 -10.04 22.06 -0.30
CA LYS A 201 -10.89 23.26 -0.14
C LYS A 201 -11.90 23.12 1.01
N ARG A 202 -12.46 21.93 1.18
CA ARG A 202 -13.43 21.58 2.23
C ARG A 202 -13.11 20.20 2.78
N PRO A 203 -12.05 20.06 3.62
CA PRO A 203 -11.56 18.75 4.08
C PRO A 203 -12.63 17.98 4.86
N GLU A 204 -13.53 18.67 5.58
CA GLU A 204 -14.63 18.08 6.35
C GLU A 204 -15.66 17.34 5.48
N ARG A 205 -15.75 17.66 4.19
CA ARG A 205 -16.65 17.04 3.21
C ARG A 205 -15.89 16.20 2.19
N ASP A 206 -14.80 16.77 1.65
CA ASP A 206 -14.07 16.20 0.52
C ASP A 206 -13.32 14.94 0.92
N MET A 207 -12.79 14.87 2.17
CA MET A 207 -12.08 13.69 2.67
C MET A 207 -13.01 12.49 2.86
N PRO A 208 -14.11 12.56 3.63
CA PRO A 208 -15.02 11.43 3.79
C PRO A 208 -15.59 10.93 2.47
N LEU A 209 -16.07 11.84 1.61
CA LEU A 209 -16.65 11.47 0.32
C LEU A 209 -15.59 10.84 -0.60
N GLY A 210 -14.39 11.41 -0.66
CA GLY A 210 -13.31 10.89 -1.49
C GLY A 210 -12.85 9.50 -1.05
N LEU A 211 -12.73 9.27 0.25
CA LEU A 211 -12.33 7.98 0.82
C LEU A 211 -13.39 6.91 0.59
N LEU A 212 -14.66 7.20 0.85
CA LEU A 212 -15.76 6.25 0.66
C LEU A 212 -15.99 5.92 -0.82
N PHE A 213 -16.02 6.94 -1.67
CA PHE A 213 -16.14 6.75 -3.12
C PHE A 213 -14.95 5.97 -3.68
N GLY A 214 -13.73 6.30 -3.23
CA GLY A 214 -12.52 5.58 -3.60
C GLY A 214 -12.57 4.12 -3.23
N LEU A 215 -12.99 3.80 -1.99
CA LEU A 215 -13.16 2.43 -1.53
C LEU A 215 -14.18 1.67 -2.40
N ALA A 216 -15.36 2.27 -2.65
CA ALA A 216 -16.40 1.61 -3.43
C ALA A 216 -15.95 1.32 -4.87
N VAL A 217 -15.39 2.32 -5.58
CA VAL A 217 -14.91 2.17 -6.97
C VAL A 217 -13.82 1.12 -7.06
N VAL A 218 -12.85 1.15 -6.15
CA VAL A 218 -11.74 0.21 -6.15
C VAL A 218 -12.22 -1.21 -5.83
N THR A 219 -13.16 -1.38 -4.89
CA THR A 219 -13.73 -2.68 -4.57
C THR A 219 -14.41 -3.30 -5.79
N VAL A 220 -15.28 -2.55 -6.44
CA VAL A 220 -15.98 -3.04 -7.64
C VAL A 220 -14.98 -3.40 -8.74
N LEU A 221 -14.01 -2.55 -9.00
CA LEU A 221 -12.99 -2.80 -10.02
C LEU A 221 -12.20 -4.08 -9.73
N TYR A 222 -11.78 -4.28 -8.48
CA TYR A 222 -11.01 -5.45 -8.08
C TYR A 222 -11.84 -6.74 -8.16
N MET A 223 -13.12 -6.69 -7.77
CA MET A 223 -14.03 -7.82 -7.96
C MET A 223 -14.21 -8.19 -9.43
N LEU A 224 -14.38 -7.19 -10.31
CA LEU A 224 -14.51 -7.43 -11.74
C LEU A 224 -13.22 -8.02 -12.35
N ILE A 225 -12.05 -7.52 -11.95
CA ILE A 225 -10.76 -8.06 -12.38
C ILE A 225 -10.60 -9.50 -11.90
N GLN A 226 -10.94 -9.81 -10.65
CA GLN A 226 -10.86 -11.16 -10.10
C GLN A 226 -11.79 -12.13 -10.83
N LEU A 227 -13.03 -11.72 -11.14
CA LEU A 227 -13.99 -12.51 -11.91
C LEU A 227 -13.41 -12.89 -13.28
N VAL A 228 -12.90 -11.91 -14.02
CA VAL A 228 -12.30 -12.17 -15.35
C VAL A 228 -11.05 -13.02 -15.23
N SER A 229 -10.21 -12.79 -14.21
CA SER A 229 -8.97 -13.55 -14.04
C SER A 229 -9.23 -15.02 -13.81
N GLN A 230 -10.17 -15.37 -12.94
CA GLN A 230 -10.50 -16.78 -12.65
C GLN A 230 -11.24 -17.49 -13.78
N ALA A 231 -11.96 -16.75 -14.62
CA ALA A 231 -12.62 -17.30 -15.80
C ALA A 231 -11.66 -17.48 -16.99
N ALA A 232 -10.71 -16.58 -17.16
CA ALA A 232 -9.77 -16.61 -18.28
C ALA A 232 -8.63 -17.63 -18.12
N ILE A 233 -8.21 -17.92 -16.88
CA ILE A 233 -7.02 -18.75 -16.58
C ILE A 233 -7.38 -19.93 -15.68
N PRO A 234 -7.45 -21.17 -16.21
CA PRO A 234 -7.79 -22.34 -15.41
C PRO A 234 -6.83 -22.61 -14.24
N ASN A 235 -5.54 -22.36 -14.42
CA ASN A 235 -4.48 -22.54 -13.41
C ASN A 235 -4.05 -21.20 -12.80
N LEU A 236 -4.98 -20.32 -12.48
CA LEU A 236 -4.69 -18.98 -11.97
C LEU A 236 -3.84 -19.00 -10.69
N ALA A 237 -3.97 -20.02 -9.86
CA ALA A 237 -3.20 -20.17 -8.62
C ALA A 237 -1.68 -20.25 -8.83
N ASP A 238 -1.24 -20.78 -9.96
CA ASP A 238 0.17 -21.09 -10.23
C ASP A 238 0.93 -19.95 -10.93
N THR A 239 0.20 -18.91 -11.39
CA THR A 239 0.82 -17.82 -12.15
C THR A 239 1.41 -16.74 -11.25
N LYS A 240 2.58 -16.22 -11.62
CA LYS A 240 3.25 -15.08 -10.95
C LYS A 240 2.81 -13.73 -11.51
N THR A 241 2.25 -13.71 -12.70
CA THR A 241 1.87 -12.50 -13.44
C THR A 241 0.41 -12.58 -13.92
N PRO A 242 -0.56 -12.75 -12.98
CA PRO A 242 -1.93 -13.15 -13.33
C PRO A 242 -2.58 -12.24 -14.39
N LEU A 243 -2.44 -10.92 -14.28
CA LEU A 243 -3.08 -10.04 -15.24
C LEU A 243 -2.40 -10.04 -16.63
N LEU A 244 -1.08 -10.30 -16.70
CA LEU A 244 -0.40 -10.47 -17.99
C LEU A 244 -0.90 -11.73 -18.67
N ASP A 245 -1.01 -12.84 -17.94
CA ASP A 245 -1.52 -14.10 -18.46
C ASP A 245 -2.97 -13.97 -18.90
N VAL A 246 -3.83 -13.28 -18.12
CA VAL A 246 -5.22 -12.98 -18.50
C VAL A 246 -5.27 -12.15 -19.78
N SER A 247 -4.44 -11.11 -19.91
CA SER A 247 -4.40 -10.27 -21.08
C SER A 247 -3.90 -11.03 -22.31
N ALA A 248 -2.89 -11.91 -22.13
CA ALA A 248 -2.41 -12.80 -23.18
C ALA A 248 -3.48 -13.79 -23.64
N SER A 249 -4.21 -14.38 -22.70
CA SER A 249 -5.31 -15.30 -23.01
C SER A 249 -6.46 -14.65 -23.78
N LEU A 250 -6.81 -13.38 -23.45
CA LEU A 250 -7.91 -12.67 -24.10
C LEU A 250 -7.54 -12.04 -25.45
N PHE A 251 -6.30 -11.53 -25.58
CA PHE A 251 -5.90 -10.68 -26.72
C PHE A 251 -4.57 -11.08 -27.35
N GLY A 252 -4.02 -12.26 -26.99
CA GLY A 252 -2.72 -12.72 -27.47
C GLY A 252 -1.56 -11.83 -27.01
N ASP A 253 -0.42 -11.94 -27.70
CA ASP A 253 0.81 -11.22 -27.36
C ASP A 253 0.65 -9.69 -27.33
N VAL A 254 -0.20 -9.14 -28.19
CA VAL A 254 -0.48 -7.69 -28.21
C VAL A 254 -1.10 -7.25 -26.89
N GLY A 255 -2.03 -8.04 -26.36
CA GLY A 255 -2.66 -7.77 -25.06
C GLY A 255 -1.65 -7.80 -23.92
N ALA A 256 -0.78 -8.81 -23.89
CA ALA A 256 0.28 -8.91 -22.90
C ALA A 256 1.23 -7.70 -22.94
N VAL A 257 1.64 -7.25 -24.13
CA VAL A 257 2.52 -6.07 -24.29
C VAL A 257 1.82 -4.79 -23.82
N LEU A 258 0.56 -4.57 -24.21
CA LEU A 258 -0.21 -3.39 -23.80
C LEU A 258 -0.38 -3.34 -22.27
N LEU A 259 -0.71 -4.49 -21.66
CA LEU A 259 -0.82 -4.57 -20.21
C LEU A 259 0.53 -4.34 -19.53
N MET A 260 1.62 -4.89 -20.07
CA MET A 260 2.97 -4.70 -19.55
C MET A 260 3.36 -3.21 -19.50
N VAL A 261 3.06 -2.44 -20.54
CA VAL A 261 3.28 -0.99 -20.54
C VAL A 261 2.50 -0.33 -19.39
N GLY A 262 1.24 -0.72 -19.19
CA GLY A 262 0.43 -0.23 -18.07
C GLY A 262 0.97 -0.62 -16.70
N VAL A 263 1.42 -1.86 -16.53
CA VAL A 263 2.04 -2.37 -15.30
C VAL A 263 3.32 -1.57 -14.99
N VAL A 264 4.24 -1.49 -15.93
CA VAL A 264 5.52 -0.77 -15.76
C VAL A 264 5.26 0.68 -15.40
N ALA A 265 4.42 1.37 -16.16
CA ALA A 265 4.08 2.76 -15.90
C ALA A 265 3.48 2.95 -14.49
N SER A 266 2.51 2.10 -14.12
CA SER A 266 1.84 2.16 -12.81
C SER A 266 2.80 1.87 -11.67
N VAL A 267 3.55 0.77 -11.76
CA VAL A 267 4.43 0.29 -10.68
C VAL A 267 5.60 1.25 -10.50
N VAL A 268 6.26 1.68 -11.58
CA VAL A 268 7.40 2.62 -11.50
C VAL A 268 6.96 3.96 -10.91
N ALA A 269 5.82 4.52 -11.32
CA ALA A 269 5.31 5.74 -10.72
C ALA A 269 4.98 5.60 -9.23
N ASN A 270 4.40 4.46 -8.84
CA ASN A 270 4.14 4.15 -7.42
C ASN A 270 5.44 4.02 -6.63
N LEU A 271 6.46 3.35 -7.17
CA LEU A 271 7.78 3.18 -6.56
C LEU A 271 8.48 4.53 -6.35
N ILE A 272 8.50 5.42 -7.36
CA ILE A 272 9.06 6.77 -7.25
C ILE A 272 8.36 7.55 -6.13
N GLY A 273 7.03 7.59 -6.16
CA GLY A 273 6.25 8.31 -5.15
C GLY A 273 6.38 7.73 -3.74
N SER A 274 6.49 6.40 -3.63
CA SER A 274 6.67 5.71 -2.35
C SER A 274 8.02 6.04 -1.72
N MET A 275 9.10 5.92 -2.49
CA MET A 275 10.46 6.29 -2.04
C MET A 275 10.53 7.79 -1.70
N PHE A 276 9.96 8.66 -2.54
CA PHE A 276 9.90 10.09 -2.31
C PHE A 276 9.23 10.43 -0.97
N SER A 277 8.05 9.88 -0.70
CA SER A 277 7.30 10.16 0.53
C SER A 277 7.96 9.56 1.78
N ALA A 278 8.44 8.32 1.69
CA ALA A 278 9.03 7.61 2.81
C ALA A 278 10.35 8.27 3.31
N THR A 279 11.22 8.66 2.38
CA THR A 279 12.51 9.28 2.74
C THR A 279 12.35 10.65 3.40
N ARG A 280 11.25 11.34 3.14
CA ARG A 280 10.92 12.60 3.82
C ARG A 280 10.37 12.39 5.23
N VAL A 281 9.79 11.24 5.51
CA VAL A 281 9.43 10.88 6.89
C VAL A 281 10.67 10.71 7.76
N THR A 282 11.66 9.94 7.30
CA THR A 282 12.92 9.77 8.05
C THR A 282 13.70 11.07 8.18
N TYR A 283 13.70 11.91 7.15
CA TYR A 283 14.25 13.26 7.20
C TYR A 283 13.56 14.12 8.27
N ALA A 284 12.22 14.17 8.28
CA ALA A 284 11.47 14.95 9.27
C ALA A 284 11.71 14.44 10.70
N LEU A 285 11.70 13.11 10.91
CA LEU A 285 11.99 12.51 12.21
C LEU A 285 13.43 12.79 12.69
N ALA A 286 14.38 12.96 11.78
CA ALA A 286 15.74 13.35 12.13
C ALA A 286 15.82 14.83 12.52
N LEU A 287 15.10 15.72 11.83
CA LEU A 287 15.01 17.14 12.20
C LEU A 287 14.35 17.34 13.57
N ASP A 288 13.34 16.51 13.90
CA ASP A 288 12.69 16.51 15.21
C ASP A 288 13.56 15.86 16.31
N GLY A 289 14.77 15.40 15.98
CA GLY A 289 15.66 14.72 16.92
C GLY A 289 15.21 13.33 17.35
N SER A 290 14.25 12.76 16.66
CA SER A 290 13.73 11.40 16.92
C SER A 290 14.51 10.31 16.17
N LEU A 291 15.33 10.68 15.17
CA LEU A 291 16.28 9.81 14.47
C LEU A 291 17.67 10.44 14.46
N PRO A 292 18.73 9.63 14.27
CA PRO A 292 20.10 10.16 14.13
C PRO A 292 20.18 11.21 13.04
N GLY A 293 20.94 12.32 13.30
CA GLY A 293 21.08 13.45 12.38
C GLY A 293 21.64 13.10 11.00
N TRP A 294 22.21 11.88 10.84
CA TRP A 294 22.63 11.35 9.54
C TRP A 294 21.52 11.30 8.51
N PHE A 295 20.28 10.94 8.94
CA PHE A 295 19.08 10.91 8.07
C PHE A 295 18.61 12.33 7.67
N GLY A 296 18.96 13.35 8.46
CA GLY A 296 18.63 14.74 8.21
C GLY A 296 19.58 15.49 7.25
N LYS A 297 20.63 14.82 6.76
CA LYS A 297 21.59 15.46 5.83
C LYS A 297 20.99 15.63 4.44
N VAL A 298 21.04 16.84 3.93
CA VAL A 298 20.59 17.23 2.58
C VAL A 298 21.79 17.32 1.64
N HIS A 299 21.64 16.80 0.43
CA HIS A 299 22.67 16.89 -0.61
C HIS A 299 22.81 18.35 -1.10
N ALA A 300 24.04 18.89 -1.09
CA ALA A 300 24.30 20.31 -1.35
C ALA A 300 23.79 20.80 -2.72
N ARG A 301 23.89 19.97 -3.76
CA ARG A 301 23.49 20.32 -5.13
C ARG A 301 22.01 20.05 -5.43
N PHE A 302 21.48 18.90 -4.98
CA PHE A 302 20.15 18.44 -5.37
C PHE A 302 19.06 18.76 -4.34
N LEU A 303 19.44 19.26 -3.16
CA LEU A 303 18.55 19.63 -2.06
C LEU A 303 17.60 18.50 -1.62
N THR A 304 18.07 17.26 -1.72
CA THR A 304 17.35 16.05 -1.39
C THR A 304 17.97 15.32 -0.19
N PRO A 305 17.22 14.59 0.63
CA PRO A 305 17.75 13.81 1.74
C PRO A 305 18.46 12.54 1.24
N ALA A 306 19.60 12.71 0.56
CA ALA A 306 20.30 11.65 -0.16
C ALA A 306 20.63 10.44 0.73
N ASN A 307 21.07 10.66 1.98
CA ASN A 307 21.35 9.57 2.90
C ASN A 307 20.11 8.70 3.18
N SER A 308 18.95 9.33 3.41
CA SER A 308 17.67 8.65 3.59
C SER A 308 17.28 7.86 2.34
N VAL A 309 17.52 8.40 1.14
CA VAL A 309 17.24 7.74 -0.14
C VAL A 309 18.13 6.51 -0.35
N VAL A 310 19.45 6.65 -0.12
CA VAL A 310 20.40 5.54 -0.26
C VAL A 310 20.08 4.42 0.73
N PHE A 311 19.82 4.76 1.99
CA PHE A 311 19.42 3.79 3.00
C PHE A 311 18.15 3.05 2.59
N PHE A 312 17.13 3.76 2.12
CA PHE A 312 15.89 3.16 1.63
C PHE A 312 16.14 2.21 0.46
N GLY A 313 16.94 2.63 -0.55
CA GLY A 313 17.24 1.84 -1.73
C GLY A 313 17.98 0.53 -1.40
N VAL A 314 18.99 0.61 -0.53
CA VAL A 314 19.73 -0.58 -0.07
C VAL A 314 18.85 -1.53 0.73
N ALA A 315 18.07 -1.00 1.69
CA ALA A 315 17.15 -1.80 2.49
C ALA A 315 16.05 -2.44 1.62
N ALA A 316 15.53 -1.72 0.64
CA ALA A 316 14.54 -2.22 -0.32
C ALA A 316 15.13 -3.35 -1.19
N PHE A 317 16.34 -3.19 -1.68
CA PHE A 317 17.03 -4.24 -2.44
C PHE A 317 17.18 -5.52 -1.59
N MET A 318 17.67 -5.39 -0.36
CA MET A 318 17.84 -6.54 0.54
C MET A 318 16.51 -7.26 0.80
N LEU A 319 15.45 -6.52 1.10
CA LEU A 319 14.12 -7.10 1.29
C LEU A 319 13.59 -7.79 0.01
N SER A 320 13.80 -7.19 -1.15
CA SER A 320 13.35 -7.74 -2.45
C SER A 320 14.14 -9.00 -2.83
N ALA A 321 15.44 -9.06 -2.50
CA ALA A 321 16.31 -10.20 -2.82
C ALA A 321 15.90 -11.48 -2.08
N PHE A 322 15.41 -11.36 -0.83
CA PHE A 322 15.05 -12.50 0.01
C PHE A 322 13.54 -12.72 0.15
N GLY A 323 12.71 -11.74 -0.23
CA GLY A 323 11.26 -11.80 -0.11
C GLY A 323 10.54 -12.21 -1.39
N THR A 324 9.36 -12.83 -1.22
CA THR A 324 8.38 -12.99 -2.30
C THR A 324 7.35 -11.88 -2.23
N PHE A 325 6.64 -11.62 -3.34
CA PHE A 325 5.59 -10.60 -3.38
C PHE A 325 4.54 -10.80 -2.27
N THR A 326 4.05 -12.02 -2.09
CA THR A 326 3.01 -12.34 -1.10
C THR A 326 3.45 -12.14 0.35
N VAL A 327 4.68 -12.58 0.69
CA VAL A 327 5.24 -12.39 2.04
C VAL A 327 5.45 -10.91 2.34
N LEU A 328 6.02 -10.15 1.40
CA LEU A 328 6.24 -8.71 1.56
C LEU A 328 4.91 -7.94 1.62
N ALA A 329 3.90 -8.35 0.86
CA ALA A 329 2.55 -7.78 0.93
C ALA A 329 1.93 -7.98 2.32
N ALA A 330 1.99 -9.20 2.87
CA ALA A 330 1.50 -9.50 4.22
C ALA A 330 2.23 -8.68 5.31
N MET A 331 3.56 -8.58 5.23
CA MET A 331 4.35 -7.74 6.16
C MET A 331 4.00 -6.26 6.05
N THR A 332 3.73 -5.76 4.85
CA THR A 332 3.26 -4.39 4.62
C THR A 332 1.94 -4.13 5.34
N VAL A 333 1.00 -5.07 5.22
CA VAL A 333 -0.31 -4.98 5.89
C VAL A 333 -0.12 -4.96 7.40
N LEU A 334 0.66 -5.88 7.97
CA LEU A 334 0.91 -5.94 9.41
C LEU A 334 1.45 -4.62 9.96
N SER A 335 2.46 -4.03 9.31
CA SER A 335 3.02 -2.73 9.70
C SER A 335 1.96 -1.61 9.70
N ARG A 336 0.98 -1.67 8.79
CA ARG A 336 -0.11 -0.69 8.71
C ARG A 336 -1.23 -0.95 9.71
N LEU A 337 -1.50 -2.21 10.05
CA LEU A 337 -2.50 -2.53 11.07
C LEU A 337 -2.19 -1.85 12.41
N PHE A 338 -0.92 -1.81 12.84
CA PHE A 338 -0.51 -1.04 14.02
C PHE A 338 -0.83 0.45 13.88
N LEU A 339 -0.53 1.03 12.72
CA LEU A 339 -0.83 2.44 12.43
C LEU A 339 -2.34 2.71 12.45
N TYR A 340 -3.13 1.78 11.93
CA TYR A 340 -4.59 1.89 11.89
C TYR A 340 -5.20 1.77 13.28
N ILE A 341 -4.74 0.82 14.10
CA ILE A 341 -5.14 0.69 15.52
C ILE A 341 -4.81 1.97 16.28
N MET A 342 -3.58 2.49 16.13
CA MET A 342 -3.18 3.75 16.75
C MET A 342 -4.10 4.91 16.34
N SER A 343 -4.45 5.01 15.06
CA SER A 343 -5.32 6.06 14.55
C SER A 343 -6.75 5.91 15.07
N CYS A 344 -7.33 4.71 15.04
CA CYS A 344 -8.65 4.45 15.62
C CYS A 344 -8.69 4.78 17.12
N ALA A 345 -7.68 4.35 17.88
CA ALA A 345 -7.56 4.62 19.31
C ALA A 345 -7.29 6.11 19.65
N ALA A 346 -6.82 6.90 18.69
CA ALA A 346 -6.62 8.34 18.88
C ALA A 346 -7.96 9.12 18.90
N ILE A 347 -9.00 8.64 18.24
CA ILE A 347 -10.31 9.34 18.15
C ILE A 347 -10.91 9.65 19.53
N PRO A 348 -11.04 8.70 20.48
CA PRO A 348 -11.60 9.01 21.79
C PRO A 348 -10.87 10.14 22.54
N LYS A 349 -9.55 10.25 22.34
CA LYS A 349 -8.74 11.28 22.98
C LYS A 349 -8.77 12.62 22.26
N LEU A 350 -8.86 12.61 20.92
CA LEU A 350 -8.79 13.81 20.11
C LEU A 350 -10.17 14.44 19.88
N ARG A 351 -11.22 13.65 19.74
CA ARG A 351 -12.60 14.14 19.50
C ARG A 351 -13.06 15.20 20.49
N PRO A 352 -12.86 15.08 21.82
CA PRO A 352 -13.26 16.13 22.77
C PRO A 352 -12.50 17.45 22.57
N ARG A 353 -11.23 17.39 22.12
CA ARG A 353 -10.37 18.55 21.91
C ARG A 353 -10.69 19.31 20.61
N PHE A 354 -11.26 18.61 19.62
CA PHE A 354 -11.49 19.14 18.27
C PHE A 354 -12.98 19.16 17.87
N ARG A 355 -13.89 19.18 18.85
CA ARG A 355 -15.35 19.16 18.64
C ARG A 355 -15.90 20.54 18.23
N GLU A 356 -15.27 21.20 17.27
CA GLU A 356 -15.72 22.48 16.73
C GLU A 356 -16.80 22.30 15.65
N LYS A 357 -17.65 23.35 15.47
CA LYS A 357 -18.65 23.36 14.39
C LYS A 357 -17.97 23.28 13.01
N GLY A 358 -18.52 22.45 12.12
CA GLY A 358 -18.04 22.31 10.73
C GLY A 358 -17.05 21.16 10.48
N ARG A 359 -16.68 20.38 11.50
CA ARG A 359 -15.84 19.19 11.33
C ARG A 359 -16.68 17.95 11.09
N PHE A 360 -16.11 17.00 10.34
CA PHE A 360 -16.75 15.70 10.15
C PHE A 360 -16.59 14.87 11.43
N ILE A 361 -17.71 14.51 12.04
CA ILE A 361 -17.76 13.64 13.21
C ILE A 361 -18.64 12.45 12.89
N LEU A 362 -18.13 11.25 13.12
CA LEU A 362 -18.85 9.99 12.90
C LEU A 362 -20.07 9.91 13.82
N ARG A 363 -21.24 9.67 13.21
CA ARG A 363 -22.46 9.35 13.95
C ARG A 363 -22.32 7.96 14.56
N GLY A 364 -22.77 7.75 15.78
CA GLY A 364 -22.66 6.45 16.49
C GLY A 364 -21.56 6.40 17.56
N GLY A 365 -21.03 7.55 17.99
CA GLY A 365 -20.10 7.62 19.12
C GLY A 365 -18.77 6.93 18.83
N TYR A 366 -18.38 5.98 19.67
CA TYR A 366 -17.11 5.25 19.57
C TYR A 366 -17.23 3.86 18.94
N THR A 367 -18.42 3.46 18.46
CA THR A 367 -18.62 2.14 17.84
C THR A 367 -17.75 1.94 16.60
N VAL A 368 -17.63 2.96 15.74
CA VAL A 368 -16.81 2.88 14.52
C VAL A 368 -15.31 2.70 14.85
N PRO A 369 -14.69 3.51 15.73
CA PRO A 369 -13.31 3.26 16.20
C PRO A 369 -13.09 1.88 16.82
N ILE A 370 -14.06 1.38 17.60
CA ILE A 370 -13.98 0.04 18.21
C ILE A 370 -14.01 -1.03 17.11
N LEU A 371 -14.97 -0.95 16.17
CA LEU A 371 -15.06 -1.89 15.04
C LEU A 371 -13.80 -1.88 14.19
N GLY A 372 -13.24 -0.70 13.89
CA GLY A 372 -11.98 -0.58 13.15
C GLY A 372 -10.80 -1.22 13.88
N THR A 373 -10.73 -1.04 15.21
CA THR A 373 -9.69 -1.68 16.03
C THR A 373 -9.86 -3.20 16.06
N LEU A 374 -11.09 -3.70 16.24
CA LEU A 374 -11.38 -5.14 16.25
C LEU A 374 -11.08 -5.78 14.90
N ALA A 375 -11.44 -5.13 13.78
CA ALA A 375 -11.10 -5.61 12.45
C ALA A 375 -9.58 -5.73 12.25
N CYS A 376 -8.81 -4.72 12.68
CA CYS A 376 -7.35 -4.77 12.63
C CYS A 376 -6.77 -5.88 13.53
N LEU A 377 -7.29 -6.06 14.74
CA LEU A 377 -6.86 -7.12 15.65
C LEU A 377 -7.15 -8.50 15.07
N TRP A 378 -8.35 -8.69 14.49
CA TRP A 378 -8.70 -9.95 13.84
C TRP A 378 -7.75 -10.27 12.68
N LEU A 379 -7.41 -9.28 11.83
CA LEU A 379 -6.42 -9.44 10.77
C LEU A 379 -5.03 -9.77 11.30
N MET A 380 -4.62 -9.19 12.44
CA MET A 380 -3.33 -9.51 13.06
C MET A 380 -3.24 -10.98 13.51
N LEU A 381 -4.36 -11.62 13.89
CA LEU A 381 -4.39 -13.03 14.24
C LEU A 381 -4.16 -13.96 13.04
N GLN A 382 -4.32 -13.46 11.81
CA GLN A 382 -4.10 -14.22 10.58
C GLN A 382 -2.65 -14.16 10.09
N VAL A 383 -1.82 -13.35 10.73
CA VAL A 383 -0.42 -13.13 10.32
C VAL A 383 0.45 -14.29 10.76
N SER A 384 1.36 -14.75 9.87
CA SER A 384 2.33 -15.78 10.20
C SER A 384 3.25 -15.33 11.34
N SER A 385 3.66 -16.27 12.19
CA SER A 385 4.59 -16.02 13.31
C SER A 385 5.90 -15.36 12.82
N GLN A 386 6.40 -15.76 11.66
CA GLN A 386 7.59 -15.16 11.05
C GLN A 386 7.41 -13.66 10.79
N SER A 387 6.27 -13.23 10.20
CA SER A 387 5.99 -11.81 9.94
C SER A 387 5.84 -11.01 11.24
N VAL A 388 5.28 -11.63 12.29
CA VAL A 388 5.16 -11.00 13.60
C VAL A 388 6.55 -10.74 14.21
N TRP A 389 7.44 -11.74 14.21
CA TRP A 389 8.81 -11.58 14.72
C TRP A 389 9.60 -10.53 13.96
N MET A 390 9.51 -10.50 12.63
CA MET A 390 10.17 -9.48 11.82
C MET A 390 9.65 -8.08 12.12
N THR A 391 8.34 -7.92 12.29
CA THR A 391 7.75 -6.62 12.62
C THR A 391 8.13 -6.20 14.04
N ALA A 392 8.18 -7.12 15.00
CA ALA A 392 8.66 -6.85 16.36
C ALA A 392 10.13 -6.39 16.35
N LEU A 393 10.99 -7.04 15.55
CA LEU A 393 12.37 -6.64 15.35
C LEU A 393 12.46 -5.20 14.78
N PHE A 394 11.63 -4.87 13.80
CA PHE A 394 11.61 -3.52 13.23
C PHE A 394 11.15 -2.46 14.24
N ILE A 395 10.18 -2.78 15.10
CA ILE A 395 9.75 -1.90 16.19
C ILE A 395 10.90 -1.72 17.21
N ALA A 396 11.60 -2.79 17.54
CA ALA A 396 12.76 -2.74 18.46
C ALA A 396 13.89 -1.88 17.88
N VAL A 397 14.22 -2.07 16.60
CA VAL A 397 15.22 -1.24 15.90
C VAL A 397 14.80 0.23 15.90
N GLY A 398 13.55 0.53 15.58
CA GLY A 398 13.02 1.90 15.64
C GLY A 398 13.11 2.49 17.05
N SER A 399 12.77 1.72 18.07
CA SER A 399 12.89 2.17 19.46
C SER A 399 14.34 2.49 19.84
N GLY A 400 15.29 1.66 19.41
CA GLY A 400 16.72 1.92 19.61
C GLY A 400 17.18 3.19 18.91
N LEU A 401 16.77 3.40 17.65
CA LEU A 401 17.08 4.60 16.87
C LEU A 401 16.51 5.88 17.52
N PHE A 402 15.30 5.79 18.08
CA PHE A 402 14.68 6.90 18.81
C PHE A 402 15.51 7.33 20.05
N TRP A 403 15.97 6.38 20.84
CA TRP A 403 16.79 6.68 22.01
C TRP A 403 18.17 7.21 21.62
N LEU A 404 18.77 6.70 20.53
CA LEU A 404 20.03 7.21 20.00
C LEU A 404 19.88 8.65 19.48
N GLY A 405 18.80 8.96 18.76
CA GLY A 405 18.51 10.32 18.29
C GLY A 405 18.35 11.30 19.44
N LYS A 406 17.60 10.93 20.50
CA LYS A 406 17.45 11.76 21.70
C LYS A 406 18.77 12.02 22.43
N LYS A 407 19.65 11.00 22.53
CA LYS A 407 20.94 11.14 23.19
C LYS A 407 21.87 12.10 22.45
N GLN A 408 21.85 12.09 21.11
CA GLN A 408 22.66 13.01 20.31
C GLN A 408 22.23 14.49 20.43
N ASN A 409 20.94 14.73 20.74
CA ASN A 409 20.41 16.10 20.87
C ASN A 409 20.44 16.62 22.31
N SER A 410 20.78 15.80 23.28
CA SER A 410 20.96 16.19 24.69
C SER A 410 22.44 16.39 25.08
N SER A 411 23.36 16.09 24.18
CA SER A 411 24.80 16.38 24.25
C SER A 411 25.15 17.58 23.38
#